data_936f4d04612450b05befbe056c014549
#
_entry.id   936f4d04612450b05befbe056c014549
#
_cell.length_a   1.000
_cell.length_b   1.000
_cell.length_c   1.000
_cell.angle_alpha   90.00
_cell.angle_beta   90.00
_cell.angle_gamma   90.00
#
_symmetry.space_group_name_H-M   'P 1'
#
loop_
_entity.id
_entity.type
_entity.pdbx_description
1 polymer ?
#
loop_
_entity_poly.entity_id
_entity_poly.type
_entity_poly.pdbx_seq_one_letter_code
_entity_poly.pdbx_strand_id
1 'polypeptide(L)'
;VGSLLSTILFGPIGGVLAAAAVAMTGFFTASRNPRKLVFNFGHATTAAAVAGWTLSYFGATGTEWALRQPVSALAGGIAGAGILFSIDAWSVSAIISVTSGRSVRAAYRENFAWLLPHYLVLGLVAGGLAVVYGELGIAAILVLGLPLLLSRYAIAQFVERTRENVMRLERSNDQLQHAYVEIRDMSEELRDAYTGTLESLVTALDVRDQETRGHSVRVAQHSLDMAKMLGINTDEELLTVYRGA
;
A
#
# COMPACT_ATOMS: atom_id res chain seq x y z
N VAL A 1 0.25 21.05 -8.22
CA VAL A 1 1.22 22.02 -8.78
C VAL A 1 0.56 22.81 -9.92
N GLY A 2 -0.01 22.17 -10.93
CA GLY A 2 -0.57 22.85 -12.11
C GLY A 2 -1.63 23.91 -11.77
N SER A 3 -2.61 23.61 -10.93
CA SER A 3 -3.63 24.58 -10.52
C SER A 3 -3.04 25.74 -9.73
N LEU A 4 -2.08 25.49 -8.82
CA LEU A 4 -1.41 26.53 -8.07
C LEU A 4 -0.52 27.41 -8.94
N LEU A 5 0.25 26.81 -9.86
CA LEU A 5 1.02 27.56 -10.85
C LEU A 5 0.11 28.47 -11.68
N SER A 6 -1.01 27.93 -12.18
CA SER A 6 -2.01 28.70 -12.94
C SER A 6 -2.61 29.84 -12.12
N THR A 7 -2.81 29.59 -10.80
CA THR A 7 -3.26 30.62 -9.87
C THR A 7 -2.24 31.76 -9.71
N ILE A 8 -0.96 31.43 -9.59
CA ILE A 8 0.12 32.43 -9.44
C ILE A 8 0.26 33.22 -10.71
N LEU A 9 0.25 32.59 -11.88
CA LEU A 9 0.50 33.27 -13.18
C LEU A 9 -0.72 34.05 -13.68
N PHE A 10 -1.92 33.51 -13.54
CA PHE A 10 -3.14 34.05 -14.18
C PHE A 10 -4.23 34.44 -13.17
N GLY A 11 -3.89 34.47 -11.89
CA GLY A 11 -4.83 34.82 -10.81
C GLY A 11 -5.92 33.77 -10.56
N PRO A 12 -7.01 34.15 -9.87
CA PRO A 12 -8.06 33.24 -9.44
C PRO A 12 -8.76 32.52 -10.61
N ILE A 13 -8.95 33.19 -11.74
CA ILE A 13 -9.60 32.59 -12.92
C ILE A 13 -8.75 31.45 -13.48
N GLY A 14 -7.45 31.68 -13.65
CA GLY A 14 -6.52 30.64 -14.12
C GLY A 14 -6.48 29.43 -13.20
N GLY A 15 -6.45 29.68 -11.89
CA GLY A 15 -6.49 28.62 -10.88
C GLY A 15 -7.76 27.78 -10.93
N VAL A 16 -8.93 28.42 -11.01
CA VAL A 16 -10.24 27.75 -11.11
C VAL A 16 -10.35 26.92 -12.37
N LEU A 17 -9.94 27.45 -13.54
CA LEU A 17 -9.97 26.70 -14.80
C LEU A 17 -9.08 25.48 -14.76
N ALA A 18 -7.86 25.60 -14.23
CA ALA A 18 -6.95 24.48 -14.08
C ALA A 18 -7.47 23.42 -13.10
N ALA A 19 -8.06 23.84 -11.96
CA ALA A 19 -8.67 22.93 -11.00
C ALA A 19 -9.87 22.19 -11.59
N ALA A 20 -10.70 22.88 -12.37
CA ALA A 20 -11.83 22.29 -13.09
C ALA A 20 -11.37 21.22 -14.09
N ALA A 21 -10.32 21.51 -14.88
CA ALA A 21 -9.74 20.58 -15.83
C ALA A 21 -9.20 19.32 -15.14
N VAL A 22 -8.53 19.46 -13.99
CA VAL A 22 -8.03 18.33 -13.19
C VAL A 22 -9.19 17.49 -12.66
N ALA A 23 -10.25 18.10 -12.13
CA ALA A 23 -11.42 17.37 -11.62
C ALA A 23 -12.14 16.60 -12.74
N MET A 24 -12.28 17.20 -13.93
CA MET A 24 -12.85 16.55 -15.11
C MET A 24 -11.99 15.36 -15.58
N THR A 25 -10.67 15.53 -15.64
CA THR A 25 -9.75 14.44 -16.00
C THR A 25 -9.88 13.28 -15.02
N GLY A 26 -9.95 13.55 -13.70
CA GLY A 26 -10.15 12.54 -12.67
C GLY A 26 -11.46 11.75 -12.84
N PHE A 27 -12.53 12.40 -13.31
CA PHE A 27 -13.79 11.74 -13.60
C PHE A 27 -13.67 10.71 -14.73
N PHE A 28 -12.97 11.07 -15.81
CA PHE A 28 -12.83 10.17 -16.97
C PHE A 28 -11.84 9.02 -16.71
N THR A 29 -10.83 9.22 -15.88
CA THR A 29 -9.73 8.27 -15.67
C THR A 29 -9.93 7.36 -14.45
N ALA A 30 -10.51 7.85 -13.36
CA ALA A 30 -10.55 7.12 -12.10
C ALA A 30 -11.95 6.60 -11.72
N SER A 31 -13.01 7.39 -11.89
CA SER A 31 -14.36 7.00 -11.46
C SER A 31 -15.42 7.82 -12.17
N ARG A 32 -16.29 7.15 -12.93
CA ARG A 32 -17.45 7.78 -13.59
C ARG A 32 -18.63 8.03 -12.64
N ASN A 33 -18.37 8.28 -11.36
CA ASN A 33 -19.41 8.57 -10.39
C ASN A 33 -19.73 10.06 -10.36
N PRO A 34 -20.95 10.50 -10.75
CA PRO A 34 -21.30 11.93 -10.84
C PRO A 34 -21.27 12.64 -9.50
N ARG A 35 -21.59 11.97 -8.40
CA ARG A 35 -21.52 12.56 -7.03
C ARG A 35 -20.09 12.89 -6.65
N LYS A 36 -19.15 12.02 -6.97
CA LYS A 36 -17.72 12.28 -6.76
C LYS A 36 -17.21 13.41 -7.65
N LEU A 37 -17.70 13.49 -8.90
CA LEU A 37 -17.34 14.59 -9.79
C LEU A 37 -17.79 15.94 -9.20
N VAL A 38 -19.07 16.06 -8.83
CA VAL A 38 -19.61 17.31 -8.27
C VAL A 38 -18.83 17.75 -7.04
N PHE A 39 -18.54 16.81 -6.15
CA PHE A 39 -17.75 17.12 -4.95
C PHE A 39 -16.31 17.54 -5.31
N ASN A 40 -15.59 16.74 -6.11
CA ASN A 40 -14.20 17.03 -6.48
C ASN A 40 -14.09 18.34 -7.27
N PHE A 41 -15.04 18.61 -8.15
CA PHE A 41 -15.11 19.86 -8.90
C PHE A 41 -15.36 21.05 -7.95
N GLY A 42 -16.38 20.95 -7.09
CA GLY A 42 -16.75 22.01 -6.17
C GLY A 42 -15.63 22.40 -5.20
N HIS A 43 -15.05 21.41 -4.50
CA HIS A 43 -14.01 21.71 -3.51
C HIS A 43 -12.71 22.20 -4.18
N ALA A 44 -12.28 21.60 -5.30
CA ALA A 44 -11.05 21.98 -5.97
C ALA A 44 -11.13 23.37 -6.59
N THR A 45 -12.26 23.74 -7.22
CA THR A 45 -12.47 25.09 -7.76
C THR A 45 -12.60 26.13 -6.65
N THR A 46 -13.28 25.82 -5.54
CA THR A 46 -13.37 26.69 -4.38
C THR A 46 -12.00 26.94 -3.76
N ALA A 47 -11.21 25.88 -3.54
CA ALA A 47 -9.86 26.00 -3.00
C ALA A 47 -8.96 26.88 -3.90
N ALA A 48 -9.01 26.66 -5.21
CA ALA A 48 -8.26 27.47 -6.19
C ALA A 48 -8.73 28.94 -6.21
N ALA A 49 -10.05 29.17 -6.13
CA ALA A 49 -10.60 30.55 -6.08
C ALA A 49 -10.16 31.30 -4.83
N VAL A 50 -10.26 30.66 -3.66
CA VAL A 50 -9.85 31.29 -2.38
C VAL A 50 -8.35 31.57 -2.37
N ALA A 51 -7.53 30.59 -2.79
CA ALA A 51 -6.08 30.80 -2.90
C ALA A 51 -5.75 31.92 -3.89
N GLY A 52 -6.41 31.95 -5.05
CA GLY A 52 -6.19 32.98 -6.08
C GLY A 52 -6.61 34.37 -5.62
N TRP A 53 -7.76 34.53 -5.00
CA TRP A 53 -8.19 35.82 -4.45
C TRP A 53 -7.29 36.29 -3.31
N THR A 54 -6.87 35.40 -2.44
CA THR A 54 -5.94 35.74 -1.35
C THR A 54 -4.60 36.24 -1.93
N LEU A 55 -4.01 35.50 -2.86
CA LEU A 55 -2.76 35.90 -3.50
C LEU A 55 -2.93 37.23 -4.28
N SER A 56 -4.03 37.39 -5.01
CA SER A 56 -4.31 38.64 -5.76
C SER A 56 -4.50 39.83 -4.83
N TYR A 57 -5.15 39.63 -3.67
CA TYR A 57 -5.33 40.72 -2.68
C TYR A 57 -3.98 41.23 -2.16
N PHE A 58 -2.99 40.38 -2.02
CA PHE A 58 -1.63 40.77 -1.64
C PHE A 58 -0.76 41.17 -2.84
N GLY A 59 -1.32 41.28 -4.03
CA GLY A 59 -0.57 41.61 -5.27
C GLY A 59 0.40 40.50 -5.68
N ALA A 60 0.19 39.26 -5.19
CA ALA A 60 1.10 38.13 -5.38
C ALA A 60 0.68 37.25 -6.57
N THR A 61 0.29 37.85 -7.67
CA THR A 61 -0.10 37.16 -8.93
C THR A 61 0.42 37.92 -10.14
N GLY A 62 0.62 37.17 -11.22
CA GLY A 62 1.10 37.68 -12.50
C GLY A 62 2.56 37.36 -12.80
N THR A 63 2.86 37.24 -14.08
CA THR A 63 4.21 36.89 -14.55
C THR A 63 5.25 37.94 -14.22
N GLU A 64 4.91 39.22 -14.43
CA GLU A 64 5.82 40.32 -14.11
C GLU A 64 6.13 40.44 -12.62
N TRP A 65 5.12 40.19 -11.75
CA TRP A 65 5.35 40.18 -10.34
C TRP A 65 6.31 39.05 -9.93
N ALA A 66 6.13 37.83 -10.47
CA ALA A 66 6.99 36.70 -10.16
C ALA A 66 8.45 36.96 -10.57
N LEU A 67 8.67 37.61 -11.71
CA LEU A 67 10.00 38.00 -12.17
C LEU A 67 10.67 39.08 -11.30
N ARG A 68 9.92 40.10 -10.94
CA ARG A 68 10.47 41.22 -10.16
C ARG A 68 10.73 40.85 -8.69
N GLN A 69 10.00 39.85 -8.17
CA GLN A 69 10.06 39.47 -6.77
C GLN A 69 10.15 37.94 -6.61
N PRO A 70 11.24 37.28 -7.03
CA PRO A 70 11.33 35.82 -7.04
C PRO A 70 11.19 35.19 -5.66
N VAL A 71 11.74 35.82 -4.61
CA VAL A 71 11.59 35.31 -3.22
C VAL A 71 10.13 35.38 -2.78
N SER A 72 9.42 36.47 -3.11
CA SER A 72 8.00 36.61 -2.82
C SER A 72 7.15 35.63 -3.62
N ALA A 73 7.55 35.24 -4.84
CA ALA A 73 6.89 34.22 -5.64
C ALA A 73 7.01 32.84 -5.00
N LEU A 74 8.17 32.50 -4.45
CA LEU A 74 8.35 31.27 -3.68
C LEU A 74 7.49 31.28 -2.42
N ALA A 75 7.49 32.36 -1.67
CA ALA A 75 6.66 32.51 -0.47
C ALA A 75 5.15 32.46 -0.81
N GLY A 76 4.74 33.11 -1.90
CA GLY A 76 3.36 33.06 -2.41
C GLY A 76 2.96 31.63 -2.82
N GLY A 77 3.87 30.88 -3.42
CA GLY A 77 3.66 29.47 -3.73
C GLY A 77 3.41 28.62 -2.49
N ILE A 78 4.23 28.80 -1.44
CA ILE A 78 4.06 28.11 -0.15
C ILE A 78 2.73 28.49 0.51
N ALA A 79 2.40 29.79 0.57
CA ALA A 79 1.15 30.29 1.15
C ALA A 79 -0.07 29.77 0.40
N GLY A 80 -0.05 29.83 -0.93
CA GLY A 80 -1.11 29.30 -1.79
C GLY A 80 -1.31 27.78 -1.61
N ALA A 81 -0.21 27.03 -1.51
CA ALA A 81 -0.27 25.60 -1.23
C ALA A 81 -0.87 25.31 0.15
N GLY A 82 -0.53 26.08 1.17
CA GLY A 82 -1.11 25.98 2.49
C GLY A 82 -2.63 26.24 2.52
N ILE A 83 -3.09 27.23 1.74
CA ILE A 83 -4.52 27.51 1.59
C ILE A 83 -5.22 26.35 0.87
N LEU A 84 -4.70 25.89 -0.27
CA LEU A 84 -5.24 24.76 -1.00
C LEU A 84 -5.31 23.51 -0.13
N PHE A 85 -4.22 23.16 0.54
CA PHE A 85 -4.17 22.03 1.46
C PHE A 85 -5.22 22.13 2.56
N SER A 86 -5.36 23.30 3.17
CA SER A 86 -6.31 23.50 4.27
C SER A 86 -7.74 23.25 3.81
N ILE A 87 -8.13 23.83 2.67
CA ILE A 87 -9.50 23.67 2.16
C ILE A 87 -9.74 22.20 1.74
N ASP A 88 -8.81 21.60 1.01
CA ASP A 88 -8.91 20.20 0.57
C ASP A 88 -8.98 19.24 1.76
N ALA A 89 -8.05 19.34 2.69
CA ALA A 89 -7.95 18.44 3.83
C ALA A 89 -9.16 18.55 4.77
N TRP A 90 -9.65 19.77 5.04
CA TRP A 90 -10.82 19.97 5.89
C TRP A 90 -12.11 19.54 5.21
N SER A 91 -12.28 19.82 3.91
CA SER A 91 -13.47 19.40 3.16
C SER A 91 -13.61 17.88 3.10
N VAL A 92 -12.52 17.16 2.82
CA VAL A 92 -12.53 15.70 2.77
C VAL A 92 -12.68 15.11 4.18
N SER A 93 -12.04 15.68 5.20
CA SER A 93 -12.20 15.26 6.60
C SER A 93 -13.63 15.42 7.09
N ALA A 94 -14.33 16.48 6.65
CA ALA A 94 -15.75 16.69 6.97
C ALA A 94 -16.62 15.56 6.38
N ILE A 95 -16.39 15.16 5.14
CA ILE A 95 -17.11 14.03 4.52
C ILE A 95 -16.82 12.72 5.25
N ILE A 96 -15.55 12.44 5.55
CA ILE A 96 -15.17 11.24 6.32
C ILE A 96 -15.88 11.25 7.68
N SER A 97 -15.95 12.39 8.36
CA SER A 97 -16.64 12.54 9.62
C SER A 97 -18.13 12.18 9.53
N VAL A 98 -18.83 12.71 8.52
CA VAL A 98 -20.26 12.44 8.29
C VAL A 98 -20.52 10.97 7.95
N THR A 99 -19.63 10.34 7.19
CA THR A 99 -19.81 8.94 6.72
C THR A 99 -19.37 7.90 7.74
N SER A 100 -18.38 8.21 8.59
CA SER A 100 -17.79 7.27 9.56
C SER A 100 -18.20 7.52 11.01
N GLY A 101 -18.90 8.62 11.31
CA GLY A 101 -19.27 9.02 12.68
C GLY A 101 -18.09 9.48 13.54
N ARG A 102 -16.88 9.65 12.97
CA ARG A 102 -15.68 10.12 13.67
C ARG A 102 -15.63 11.64 13.69
N SER A 103 -14.89 12.23 14.64
CA SER A 103 -14.68 13.68 14.63
C SER A 103 -13.85 14.13 13.43
N VAL A 104 -14.16 15.31 12.87
CA VAL A 104 -13.40 15.91 11.74
C VAL A 104 -11.91 16.02 12.07
N ARG A 105 -11.58 16.39 13.31
CA ARG A 105 -10.20 16.55 13.77
C ARG A 105 -9.43 15.20 13.78
N ALA A 106 -10.08 14.11 14.16
CA ALA A 106 -9.47 12.78 14.12
C ALA A 106 -9.23 12.35 12.67
N ALA A 107 -10.23 12.51 11.80
CA ALA A 107 -10.09 12.21 10.37
C ALA A 107 -8.98 13.02 9.71
N TYR A 108 -8.82 14.30 10.03
CA TYR A 108 -7.73 15.15 9.56
C TYR A 108 -6.36 14.64 10.02
N ARG A 109 -6.19 14.38 11.32
CA ARG A 109 -4.90 13.91 11.86
C ARG A 109 -4.44 12.60 11.30
N GLU A 110 -5.35 11.65 11.14
CA GLU A 110 -5.02 10.30 10.66
C GLU A 110 -4.72 10.27 9.15
N ASN A 111 -5.44 11.06 8.35
CA ASN A 111 -5.38 10.92 6.90
C ASN A 111 -4.60 12.03 6.20
N PHE A 112 -4.51 13.24 6.76
CA PHE A 112 -4.02 14.42 6.02
C PHE A 112 -2.86 15.16 6.67
N ALA A 113 -2.72 15.15 8.00
CA ALA A 113 -1.70 15.94 8.69
C ALA A 113 -0.27 15.69 8.17
N TRP A 114 0.05 14.48 7.80
CA TRP A 114 1.36 14.07 7.28
C TRP A 114 1.62 14.56 5.85
N LEU A 115 0.59 14.96 5.10
CA LEU A 115 0.72 15.49 3.74
C LEU A 115 1.12 16.96 3.68
N LEU A 116 0.97 17.72 4.79
CA LEU A 116 1.26 19.15 4.83
C LEU A 116 2.67 19.50 4.33
N PRO A 117 3.76 18.83 4.79
CA PRO A 117 5.10 19.13 4.28
C PRO A 117 5.22 18.93 2.77
N HIS A 118 4.57 17.91 2.23
CA HIS A 118 4.55 17.64 0.80
C HIS A 118 3.88 18.79 0.02
N TYR A 119 2.73 19.28 0.49
CA TYR A 119 2.06 20.43 -0.14
C TYR A 119 2.91 21.70 -0.10
N LEU A 120 3.63 21.97 1.00
CA LEU A 120 4.52 23.13 1.09
C LEU A 120 5.68 23.04 0.08
N VAL A 121 6.28 21.85 -0.09
CA VAL A 121 7.30 21.61 -1.11
C VAL A 121 6.72 21.81 -2.51
N LEU A 122 5.53 21.30 -2.80
CA LEU A 122 4.86 21.52 -4.08
C LEU A 122 4.53 23.00 -4.31
N GLY A 123 4.24 23.74 -3.24
CA GLY A 123 4.07 25.19 -3.28
C GLY A 123 5.35 25.93 -3.66
N LEU A 124 6.47 25.54 -3.06
CA LEU A 124 7.79 26.07 -3.40
C LEU A 124 8.13 25.81 -4.87
N VAL A 125 7.87 24.59 -5.35
CA VAL A 125 8.06 24.23 -6.76
C VAL A 125 7.17 25.09 -7.67
N ALA A 126 5.89 25.29 -7.32
CA ALA A 126 4.99 26.11 -8.12
C ALA A 126 5.43 27.59 -8.19
N GLY A 127 5.89 28.13 -7.07
CA GLY A 127 6.47 29.50 -7.04
C GLY A 127 7.74 29.62 -7.89
N GLY A 128 8.64 28.63 -7.79
CA GLY A 128 9.86 28.56 -8.64
C GLY A 128 9.53 28.45 -10.14
N LEU A 129 8.55 27.60 -10.48
CA LEU A 129 8.06 27.46 -11.86
C LEU A 129 7.46 28.77 -12.39
N ALA A 130 6.79 29.57 -11.56
CA ALA A 130 6.24 30.84 -11.96
C ALA A 130 7.35 31.85 -12.32
N VAL A 131 8.46 31.86 -11.57
CA VAL A 131 9.63 32.66 -11.88
C VAL A 131 10.25 32.25 -13.22
N VAL A 132 10.51 30.94 -13.38
CA VAL A 132 11.11 30.41 -14.62
C VAL A 132 10.18 30.61 -15.83
N TYR A 133 8.87 30.52 -15.65
CA TYR A 133 7.91 30.83 -16.70
C TYR A 133 7.97 32.28 -17.13
N GLY A 134 8.16 33.20 -16.19
CA GLY A 134 8.33 34.61 -16.48
C GLY A 134 9.56 34.88 -17.38
N GLU A 135 10.67 34.17 -17.16
CA GLU A 135 11.90 34.30 -17.97
C GLU A 135 11.80 33.58 -19.32
N LEU A 136 11.34 32.33 -19.32
CA LEU A 136 11.38 31.46 -20.51
C LEU A 136 10.04 31.36 -21.26
N GLY A 137 8.98 31.93 -20.70
CA GLY A 137 7.64 31.81 -21.27
C GLY A 137 7.20 30.34 -21.41
N ILE A 138 6.59 30.01 -22.53
CA ILE A 138 6.05 28.66 -22.80
C ILE A 138 7.15 27.59 -22.81
N ALA A 139 8.40 27.92 -23.08
CA ALA A 139 9.51 26.97 -23.04
C ALA A 139 9.74 26.39 -21.63
N ALA A 140 9.43 27.14 -20.56
CA ALA A 140 9.50 26.68 -19.20
C ALA A 140 8.59 25.47 -18.98
N ILE A 141 7.42 25.47 -19.60
CA ILE A 141 6.45 24.34 -19.47
C ILE A 141 7.04 23.09 -20.12
N LEU A 142 7.74 23.20 -21.22
CA LEU A 142 8.38 22.06 -21.91
C LEU A 142 9.57 21.54 -21.10
N VAL A 143 10.47 22.43 -20.68
CA VAL A 143 11.71 22.06 -19.97
C VAL A 143 11.43 21.43 -18.60
N LEU A 144 10.45 21.96 -17.88
CA LEU A 144 10.15 21.51 -16.51
C LEU A 144 8.96 20.56 -16.44
N GLY A 145 8.02 20.64 -17.38
CA GLY A 145 6.87 19.76 -17.46
C GLY A 145 7.24 18.36 -17.94
N LEU A 146 8.18 18.24 -18.90
CA LEU A 146 8.58 16.95 -19.44
C LEU A 146 9.20 16.02 -18.38
N PRO A 147 10.15 16.44 -17.54
CA PRO A 147 10.66 15.61 -16.44
C PRO A 147 9.57 15.18 -15.45
N LEU A 148 8.60 16.05 -15.14
CA LEU A 148 7.48 15.71 -14.26
C LEU A 148 6.56 14.65 -14.87
N LEU A 149 6.27 14.76 -16.17
CA LEU A 149 5.50 13.75 -16.90
C LEU A 149 6.24 12.42 -16.98
N LEU A 150 7.54 12.43 -17.27
CA LEU A 150 8.39 11.24 -17.28
C LEU A 150 8.47 10.58 -15.90
N SER A 151 8.63 11.39 -14.85
CA SER A 151 8.63 10.88 -13.47
C SER A 151 7.29 10.23 -13.11
N ARG A 152 6.17 10.87 -13.46
CA ARG A 152 4.84 10.29 -13.25
C ARG A 152 4.65 8.98 -14.02
N TYR A 153 5.12 8.93 -15.26
CA TYR A 153 5.08 7.70 -16.06
C TYR A 153 5.95 6.59 -15.45
N ALA A 154 7.17 6.93 -15.02
CA ALA A 154 8.07 5.98 -14.34
C ALA A 154 7.47 5.43 -13.04
N ILE A 155 6.85 6.30 -12.23
CA ILE A 155 6.18 5.88 -10.99
C ILE A 155 4.99 4.95 -11.31
N ALA A 156 4.18 5.27 -12.30
CA ALA A 156 3.06 4.44 -12.71
C ALA A 156 3.53 3.04 -13.16
N GLN A 157 4.59 2.96 -13.97
CA GLN A 157 5.23 1.71 -14.37
C GLN A 157 5.79 0.93 -13.17
N PHE A 158 6.44 1.62 -12.24
CA PHE A 158 6.97 0.99 -11.03
C PHE A 158 5.87 0.39 -10.16
N VAL A 159 4.78 1.13 -9.95
CA VAL A 159 3.63 0.65 -9.17
C VAL A 159 3.01 -0.59 -9.82
N GLU A 160 2.82 -0.59 -11.14
CA GLU A 160 2.26 -1.75 -11.86
C GLU A 160 3.16 -2.98 -11.74
N ARG A 161 4.48 -2.82 -11.96
CA ARG A 161 5.45 -3.92 -11.76
C ARG A 161 5.47 -4.44 -10.33
N THR A 162 5.39 -3.55 -9.35
CA THR A 162 5.34 -3.94 -7.94
C THR A 162 4.09 -4.76 -7.64
N ARG A 163 2.94 -4.35 -8.18
CA ARG A 163 1.68 -5.07 -8.05
C ARG A 163 1.74 -6.46 -8.67
N GLU A 164 2.32 -6.58 -9.87
CA GLU A 164 2.54 -7.88 -10.52
C GLU A 164 3.45 -8.79 -9.69
N ASN A 165 4.52 -8.24 -9.12
CA ASN A 165 5.43 -8.98 -8.25
C ASN A 165 4.75 -9.47 -6.97
N VAL A 166 3.93 -8.63 -6.33
CA VAL A 166 3.14 -9.02 -5.14
C VAL A 166 2.21 -10.17 -5.49
N MET A 167 1.45 -10.07 -6.59
CA MET A 167 0.56 -11.14 -7.03
C MET A 167 1.30 -12.44 -7.37
N ARG A 168 2.53 -12.35 -7.91
CA ARG A 168 3.40 -13.52 -8.13
C ARG A 168 3.83 -14.17 -6.83
N LEU A 169 4.25 -13.35 -5.85
CA LEU A 169 4.66 -13.84 -4.54
C LEU A 169 3.50 -14.52 -3.80
N GLU A 170 2.32 -13.94 -3.83
CA GLU A 170 1.11 -14.55 -3.26
C GLU A 170 0.83 -15.92 -3.87
N ARG A 171 0.82 -16.03 -5.21
CA ARG A 171 0.62 -17.32 -5.90
C ARG A 171 1.69 -18.34 -5.56
N SER A 172 2.96 -17.91 -5.50
CA SER A 172 4.06 -18.80 -5.13
C SER A 172 3.96 -19.28 -3.68
N ASN A 173 3.51 -18.41 -2.78
CA ASN A 173 3.28 -18.76 -1.38
C ASN A 173 2.14 -19.77 -1.23
N ASP A 174 1.04 -19.58 -1.96
CA ASP A 174 -0.09 -20.51 -1.98
C ASP A 174 0.37 -21.91 -2.51
N GLN A 175 1.16 -21.93 -3.59
CA GLN A 175 1.71 -23.18 -4.13
C GLN A 175 2.61 -23.89 -3.11
N LEU A 176 3.46 -23.13 -2.40
CA LEU A 176 4.31 -23.69 -1.36
C LEU A 176 3.50 -24.26 -0.19
N GLN A 177 2.44 -23.58 0.21
CA GLN A 177 1.54 -24.10 1.27
C GLN A 177 0.85 -25.39 0.84
N HIS A 178 0.33 -25.46 -0.39
CA HIS A 178 -0.26 -26.68 -0.92
C HIS A 178 0.75 -27.84 -0.98
N ALA A 179 1.95 -27.60 -1.51
CA ALA A 179 3.01 -28.60 -1.58
C ALA A 179 3.44 -29.07 -0.18
N TYR A 180 3.48 -28.16 0.82
CA TYR A 180 3.81 -28.51 2.19
C TYR A 180 2.75 -29.44 2.82
N VAL A 181 1.48 -29.15 2.60
CA VAL A 181 0.38 -30.03 3.07
C VAL A 181 0.47 -31.40 2.41
N GLU A 182 0.66 -31.46 1.10
CA GLU A 182 0.79 -32.70 0.34
C GLU A 182 1.98 -33.57 0.83
N ILE A 183 3.15 -32.94 1.04
CA ILE A 183 4.34 -33.64 1.58
C ILE A 183 4.06 -34.17 2.99
N ARG A 184 3.38 -33.40 3.82
CA ARG A 184 3.02 -33.84 5.17
C ARG A 184 2.10 -35.05 5.11
N ASP A 185 1.04 -34.99 4.32
CA ASP A 185 0.06 -36.06 4.19
C ASP A 185 0.71 -37.35 3.64
N MET A 186 1.56 -37.23 2.61
CA MET A 186 2.36 -38.37 2.11
C MET A 186 3.31 -38.94 3.18
N SER A 187 3.90 -38.09 4.01
CA SER A 187 4.78 -38.53 5.09
C SER A 187 4.02 -39.33 6.16
N GLU A 188 2.79 -38.92 6.48
CA GLU A 188 1.91 -39.65 7.39
C GLU A 188 1.50 -41.01 6.79
N GLU A 189 1.07 -41.05 5.52
CA GLU A 189 0.72 -42.29 4.83
C GLU A 189 1.91 -43.28 4.76
N LEU A 190 3.10 -42.79 4.45
CA LEU A 190 4.31 -43.62 4.41
C LEU A 190 4.63 -44.19 5.80
N ARG A 191 4.48 -43.39 6.85
CA ARG A 191 4.68 -43.82 8.23
C ARG A 191 3.72 -44.92 8.63
N ASP A 192 2.45 -44.80 8.26
CA ASP A 192 1.42 -45.80 8.56
C ASP A 192 1.65 -47.08 7.77
N ALA A 193 1.97 -47.00 6.48
CA ALA A 193 2.33 -48.13 5.63
C ALA A 193 3.58 -48.89 6.18
N TYR A 194 4.59 -48.12 6.61
CA TYR A 194 5.80 -48.70 7.20
C TYR A 194 5.48 -49.43 8.50
N THR A 195 4.67 -48.84 9.38
CA THR A 195 4.27 -49.47 10.66
C THR A 195 3.43 -50.74 10.43
N GLY A 196 2.45 -50.65 9.50
CA GLY A 196 1.63 -51.83 9.14
C GLY A 196 2.45 -52.94 8.51
N THR A 197 3.49 -52.62 7.74
CA THR A 197 4.41 -53.60 7.17
C THR A 197 5.22 -54.32 8.28
N LEU A 198 5.75 -53.57 9.25
CA LEU A 198 6.48 -54.12 10.38
C LEU A 198 5.57 -55.06 11.22
N GLU A 199 4.36 -54.63 11.55
CA GLU A 199 3.39 -55.44 12.27
C GLU A 199 3.03 -56.74 11.52
N SER A 200 2.90 -56.64 10.20
CA SER A 200 2.64 -57.82 9.37
C SER A 200 3.82 -58.80 9.35
N LEU A 201 5.06 -58.29 9.33
CA LEU A 201 6.28 -59.12 9.39
C LEU A 201 6.43 -59.81 10.74
N VAL A 202 6.18 -59.06 11.84
CA VAL A 202 6.19 -59.62 13.22
C VAL A 202 5.13 -60.72 13.34
N THR A 203 3.92 -60.48 12.84
CA THR A 203 2.83 -61.49 12.87
C THR A 203 3.22 -62.72 12.06
N ALA A 204 3.85 -62.56 10.89
CA ALA A 204 4.30 -63.66 10.06
C ALA A 204 5.40 -64.50 10.75
N LEU A 205 6.32 -63.83 11.47
CA LEU A 205 7.34 -64.49 12.28
C LEU A 205 6.73 -65.29 13.44
N ASP A 206 5.78 -64.68 14.17
CA ASP A 206 5.05 -65.32 15.30
C ASP A 206 4.22 -66.53 14.84
N VAL A 207 3.71 -66.55 13.60
CA VAL A 207 2.99 -67.72 13.05
C VAL A 207 3.96 -68.86 12.69
N ARG A 208 5.18 -68.52 12.22
CA ARG A 208 6.18 -69.52 11.86
C ARG A 208 6.81 -70.24 13.03
N ASP A 209 6.98 -69.54 14.15
CA ASP A 209 7.59 -70.05 15.36
C ASP A 209 6.54 -70.13 16.50
N GLN A 210 6.05 -71.34 16.78
CA GLN A 210 4.97 -71.56 17.78
C GLN A 210 5.40 -71.21 19.21
N GLU A 211 6.71 -71.24 19.55
CA GLU A 211 7.24 -70.84 20.86
C GLU A 211 7.26 -69.32 21.08
N THR A 212 7.32 -68.56 20.00
CA THR A 212 7.45 -67.09 20.07
C THR A 212 6.12 -66.34 19.86
N ARG A 213 5.01 -67.09 19.62
CA ARG A 213 3.71 -66.45 19.29
C ARG A 213 3.30 -65.40 20.33
N GLY A 214 3.21 -64.17 19.88
CA GLY A 214 2.87 -62.99 20.69
C GLY A 214 4.02 -62.51 21.62
N HIS A 215 5.22 -63.13 21.53
CA HIS A 215 6.37 -62.69 22.32
C HIS A 215 6.84 -61.31 21.94
N SER A 216 7.01 -61.03 20.64
CA SER A 216 7.48 -59.76 20.09
C SER A 216 6.51 -58.62 20.49
N VAL A 217 5.21 -58.84 20.42
CA VAL A 217 4.22 -57.82 20.81
C VAL A 217 4.29 -57.52 22.33
N ARG A 218 4.48 -58.59 23.15
CA ARG A 218 4.63 -58.40 24.63
C ARG A 218 5.93 -57.66 24.94
N VAL A 219 7.02 -57.99 24.29
CA VAL A 219 8.31 -57.31 24.48
C VAL A 219 8.18 -55.83 24.10
N ALA A 220 7.59 -55.50 22.94
CA ALA A 220 7.36 -54.13 22.54
C ALA A 220 6.50 -53.36 23.54
N GLN A 221 5.43 -53.98 24.05
CA GLN A 221 4.57 -53.33 25.07
C GLN A 221 5.31 -53.09 26.40
N HIS A 222 6.08 -54.06 26.90
CA HIS A 222 6.91 -53.86 28.08
C HIS A 222 7.99 -52.83 27.90
N SER A 223 8.60 -52.76 26.71
CA SER A 223 9.59 -51.72 26.39
C SER A 223 8.98 -50.32 26.41
N LEU A 224 7.75 -50.14 25.89
CA LEU A 224 7.00 -48.88 25.98
C LEU A 224 6.71 -48.50 27.43
N ASP A 225 6.25 -49.45 28.26
CA ASP A 225 5.93 -49.18 29.66
C ASP A 225 7.20 -48.77 30.44
N MET A 226 8.34 -49.42 30.18
CA MET A 226 9.63 -49.04 30.76
C MET A 226 10.09 -47.66 30.28
N ALA A 227 9.96 -47.33 28.97
CA ALA A 227 10.32 -46.04 28.42
C ALA A 227 9.53 -44.90 29.10
N LYS A 228 8.22 -45.10 29.30
CA LYS A 228 7.36 -44.13 30.00
C LYS A 228 7.78 -43.98 31.49
N MET A 229 8.15 -45.03 32.16
CA MET A 229 8.64 -44.99 33.55
C MET A 229 9.98 -44.25 33.65
N LEU A 230 10.80 -44.27 32.59
CA LEU A 230 12.07 -43.54 32.48
C LEU A 230 11.90 -42.09 32.05
N GLY A 231 10.67 -41.61 31.82
CA GLY A 231 10.36 -40.24 31.48
C GLY A 231 10.39 -39.92 29.99
N ILE A 232 10.46 -40.95 29.13
CA ILE A 232 10.33 -40.80 27.67
C ILE A 232 8.83 -40.69 27.35
N ASN A 233 8.39 -39.51 26.99
CA ASN A 233 6.95 -39.19 26.79
C ASN A 233 6.63 -38.60 25.40
N THR A 234 7.64 -38.40 24.53
CA THR A 234 7.41 -37.91 23.17
C THR A 234 6.93 -39.03 22.27
N ASP A 235 5.89 -38.80 21.49
CA ASP A 235 5.31 -39.81 20.60
C ASP A 235 6.34 -40.39 19.62
N GLU A 236 7.29 -39.58 19.13
CA GLU A 236 8.34 -40.00 18.22
C GLU A 236 9.35 -40.96 18.87
N GLU A 237 9.77 -40.66 20.08
CA GLU A 237 10.68 -41.53 20.86
C GLU A 237 9.99 -42.83 21.25
N LEU A 238 8.74 -42.78 21.71
CA LEU A 238 7.94 -43.99 22.07
C LEU A 238 7.74 -44.88 20.85
N LEU A 239 7.48 -44.27 19.66
CA LEU A 239 7.34 -45.04 18.43
C LEU A 239 8.66 -45.71 18.04
N THR A 240 9.80 -45.03 18.26
CA THR A 240 11.12 -45.59 18.04
C THR A 240 11.42 -46.80 18.94
N VAL A 241 11.07 -46.69 20.20
CA VAL A 241 11.15 -47.82 21.17
C VAL A 241 10.26 -48.98 20.73
N TYR A 242 9.02 -48.73 20.35
CA TYR A 242 8.10 -49.76 19.87
C TYR A 242 8.59 -50.51 18.66
N ARG A 243 9.22 -49.79 17.69
CA ARG A 243 9.75 -50.38 16.45
C ARG A 243 11.06 -51.16 16.66
N GLY A 244 11.82 -50.81 17.68
CA GLY A 244 13.12 -51.43 17.97
C GLY A 244 13.03 -52.64 18.91
N ALA A 245 11.90 -52.85 19.58
CA ALA A 245 11.63 -53.97 20.50
C ALA A 245 10.95 -55.15 19.80
#